data_2ffe3526d3f0e489f93eed4a2ba92401
#
_entry.id   2ffe3526d3f0e489f93eed4a2ba92401
#
_cell.length_a   1.000
_cell.length_b   1.000
_cell.length_c   1.000
_cell.angle_alpha   90.00
_cell.angle_beta   90.00
_cell.angle_gamma   90.00
#
_symmetry.space_group_name_H-M   'P 1'
#
loop_
_entity.id
_entity.type
_entity.pdbx_description
1 polymer ?
#
loop_
_entity_poly.entity_id
_entity_poly.type
_entity_poly.pdbx_seq_one_letter_code
_entity_poly.pdbx_strand_id
1 'polypeptide(L)'
;MAFCNFIKGYEPPCSAIYKNPYREWIGAQIRTDYYGYINPGNPEAAADMAWRDASISHIKNGIYGAMFVAAALSTAAITDNIEDIILSGLAHVPHTSRFYEDVMQVVNGYKNGISCKECFENIHEKYDEYTGYGWCHTNPNAIITVASLLYGEGNYGKSICMAVETGFDTDCNGATVGSIFGMAHGIESIPEYWQRPIKDKLQTSIFGVGTVSISERVAKTLTQMRK
;
A
#
# COMPACT_ATOMS: atom_id res chain seq x y z
N MET A 1 -6.54 -7.46 -17.58
CA MET A 1 -7.14 -6.72 -18.73
C MET A 1 -6.10 -5.84 -19.43
N ALA A 2 -5.37 -4.99 -18.74
CA ALA A 2 -4.34 -4.11 -19.35
C ALA A 2 -3.29 -4.87 -20.18
N PHE A 3 -2.79 -6.02 -19.72
CA PHE A 3 -1.90 -6.88 -20.49
C PHE A 3 -2.50 -7.33 -21.83
N CYS A 4 -3.78 -7.74 -21.83
CA CYS A 4 -4.47 -8.10 -23.06
C CYS A 4 -4.64 -6.91 -24.01
N ASN A 5 -4.84 -5.72 -23.46
CA ASN A 5 -4.91 -4.49 -24.23
C ASN A 5 -3.56 -4.15 -24.87
N PHE A 6 -2.47 -4.29 -24.09
CA PHE A 6 -1.12 -4.05 -24.57
C PHE A 6 -0.74 -4.96 -25.74
N ILE A 7 -1.05 -6.27 -25.65
CA ILE A 7 -0.83 -7.23 -26.76
C ILE A 7 -1.62 -6.83 -28.01
N LYS A 8 -2.78 -6.15 -27.86
CA LYS A 8 -3.59 -5.65 -28.97
C LYS A 8 -3.09 -4.31 -29.53
N GLY A 9 -1.97 -3.79 -29.05
CA GLY A 9 -1.35 -2.54 -29.49
C GLY A 9 -1.88 -1.28 -28.80
N TYR A 10 -2.63 -1.42 -27.69
CA TYR A 10 -3.02 -0.26 -26.90
C TYR A 10 -1.89 0.11 -25.95
N GLU A 11 -1.24 1.23 -26.18
CA GLU A 11 -0.22 1.78 -25.28
C GLU A 11 -0.84 2.52 -24.06
N PRO A 12 -0.07 2.73 -22.98
CA PRO A 12 -0.51 3.59 -21.89
C PRO A 12 -0.83 5.04 -22.37
N PRO A 13 -1.87 5.68 -21.84
CA PRO A 13 -2.82 5.21 -20.84
C PRO A 13 -3.98 4.38 -21.41
N CYS A 14 -4.08 4.20 -22.74
CA CYS A 14 -5.18 3.46 -23.37
C CYS A 14 -5.24 2.00 -22.90
N SER A 15 -4.09 1.37 -22.63
CA SER A 15 -4.01 0.02 -22.07
C SER A 15 -4.74 -0.11 -20.72
N ALA A 16 -4.69 0.94 -19.90
CA ALA A 16 -5.37 1.00 -18.61
C ALA A 16 -6.88 1.27 -18.73
N ILE A 17 -7.31 1.95 -19.81
CA ILE A 17 -8.68 2.48 -19.94
C ILE A 17 -9.59 1.52 -20.72
N TYR A 18 -9.11 0.99 -21.86
CA TYR A 18 -9.96 0.28 -22.80
C TYR A 18 -10.56 -0.98 -22.19
N LYS A 19 -11.90 -0.97 -22.03
CA LYS A 19 -12.68 -2.08 -21.48
C LYS A 19 -12.09 -2.68 -20.20
N ASN A 20 -11.46 -1.85 -19.35
CA ASN A 20 -10.84 -2.27 -18.11
C ASN A 20 -11.70 -1.86 -16.90
N PRO A 21 -12.55 -2.76 -16.35
CA PRO A 21 -13.34 -2.47 -15.16
C PRO A 21 -12.47 -2.38 -13.89
N TYR A 22 -11.25 -2.93 -13.90
CA TYR A 22 -10.34 -3.06 -12.75
C TYR A 22 -9.41 -1.86 -12.57
N ARG A 23 -9.60 -0.80 -13.33
CA ARG A 23 -8.68 0.33 -13.44
C ARG A 23 -8.51 1.17 -12.17
N GLU A 24 -9.38 1.03 -11.18
CA GLU A 24 -9.26 1.67 -9.86
C GLU A 24 -9.20 0.64 -8.72
N TRP A 25 -8.86 -0.62 -9.04
CA TRP A 25 -8.62 -1.65 -8.05
C TRP A 25 -7.25 -1.51 -7.40
N ILE A 26 -7.06 -2.18 -6.27
CA ILE A 26 -5.86 -2.14 -5.44
C ILE A 26 -4.58 -2.66 -6.12
N GLY A 27 -4.69 -3.35 -7.25
CA GLY A 27 -3.58 -4.06 -7.89
C GLY A 27 -2.35 -3.24 -8.29
N ALA A 28 -2.45 -1.91 -8.38
CA ALA A 28 -1.27 -1.05 -8.51
C ALA A 28 -0.69 -0.71 -7.12
N GLN A 29 -1.54 -0.37 -6.15
CA GLN A 29 -1.12 -0.02 -4.79
C GLN A 29 -0.23 -1.10 -4.16
N ILE A 30 -0.60 -2.36 -4.28
CA ILE A 30 0.07 -3.49 -3.62
C ILE A 30 1.42 -3.92 -4.22
N ARG A 31 1.84 -3.36 -5.33
CA ARG A 31 3.09 -3.74 -6.01
C ARG A 31 4.15 -2.64 -6.03
N THR A 32 3.90 -1.52 -5.40
CA THR A 32 4.75 -0.32 -5.48
C THR A 32 5.68 -0.12 -4.30
N ASP A 33 5.65 -1.02 -3.31
CA ASP A 33 6.51 -1.00 -2.13
C ASP A 33 7.99 -0.86 -2.51
N TYR A 34 8.42 -1.57 -3.55
CA TYR A 34 9.82 -1.54 -3.99
C TYR A 34 10.30 -0.14 -4.35
N TYR A 35 9.43 0.71 -4.90
CA TYR A 35 9.80 2.09 -5.23
C TYR A 35 10.05 2.94 -3.98
N GLY A 36 9.34 2.67 -2.90
CA GLY A 36 9.63 3.24 -1.59
C GLY A 36 10.97 2.77 -1.04
N TYR A 37 11.23 1.46 -1.08
CA TYR A 37 12.47 0.88 -0.56
C TYR A 37 13.74 1.42 -1.21
N ILE A 38 13.74 1.65 -2.52
CA ILE A 38 14.93 2.13 -3.26
C ILE A 38 15.09 3.65 -3.29
N ASN A 39 14.15 4.40 -2.73
CA ASN A 39 14.19 5.86 -2.65
C ASN A 39 13.99 6.35 -1.19
N PRO A 40 14.81 5.90 -0.21
CA PRO A 40 14.64 6.30 1.18
C PRO A 40 14.75 7.81 1.34
N GLY A 41 13.76 8.43 2.00
CA GLY A 41 13.70 9.87 2.23
C GLY A 41 13.47 10.73 0.98
N ASN A 42 13.11 10.11 -0.15
CA ASN A 42 12.76 10.81 -1.39
C ASN A 42 11.37 10.39 -1.89
N PRO A 43 10.29 10.80 -1.21
CA PRO A 43 8.93 10.38 -1.52
C PRO A 43 8.47 10.84 -2.91
N GLU A 44 8.98 11.97 -3.44
CA GLU A 44 8.67 12.45 -4.78
C GLU A 44 9.16 11.46 -5.85
N ALA A 45 10.41 11.00 -5.75
CA ALA A 45 10.95 10.00 -6.69
C ALA A 45 10.22 8.66 -6.59
N ALA A 46 9.86 8.22 -5.38
CA ALA A 46 9.09 7.01 -5.16
C ALA A 46 7.70 7.09 -5.78
N ALA A 47 7.00 8.21 -5.60
CA ALA A 47 5.68 8.46 -6.17
C ALA A 47 5.72 8.54 -7.71
N ASP A 48 6.73 9.21 -8.30
CA ASP A 48 6.89 9.29 -9.76
C ASP A 48 7.10 7.89 -10.38
N MET A 49 7.94 7.07 -9.77
CA MET A 49 8.14 5.68 -10.22
C MET A 49 6.85 4.86 -10.12
N ALA A 50 6.12 4.98 -9.01
CA ALA A 50 4.85 4.31 -8.80
C ALA A 50 3.79 4.77 -9.81
N TRP A 51 3.72 6.06 -10.12
CA TRP A 51 2.84 6.62 -11.13
C TRP A 51 3.10 6.01 -12.52
N ARG A 52 4.36 5.90 -12.92
CA ARG A 52 4.75 5.32 -14.22
C ARG A 52 4.33 3.86 -14.33
N ASP A 53 4.61 3.06 -13.29
CA ASP A 53 4.20 1.66 -13.25
C ASP A 53 2.68 1.51 -13.26
N ALA A 54 1.98 2.25 -12.38
CA ALA A 54 0.54 2.16 -12.24
C ALA A 54 -0.21 2.57 -13.51
N SER A 55 0.28 3.57 -14.25
CA SER A 55 -0.34 4.10 -15.47
C SER A 55 -0.48 3.08 -16.61
N ILE A 56 0.26 1.98 -16.56
CA ILE A 56 0.16 0.88 -17.53
C ILE A 56 -1.21 0.18 -17.43
N SER A 57 -1.77 0.10 -16.21
CA SER A 57 -2.93 -0.75 -15.89
C SER A 57 -4.04 -0.06 -15.12
N HIS A 58 -3.78 1.08 -14.50
CA HIS A 58 -4.68 1.80 -13.60
C HIS A 58 -4.82 3.26 -13.98
N ILE A 59 -5.87 3.91 -13.44
CA ILE A 59 -6.13 5.34 -13.59
C ILE A 59 -6.62 5.93 -12.27
N LYS A 60 -6.60 7.25 -12.13
CA LYS A 60 -7.20 7.99 -11.01
C LYS A 60 -6.79 7.40 -9.65
N ASN A 61 -7.79 7.02 -8.81
CA ASN A 61 -7.53 6.53 -7.46
C ASN A 61 -6.64 5.28 -7.44
N GLY A 62 -6.70 4.41 -8.45
CA GLY A 62 -5.81 3.26 -8.58
C GLY A 62 -4.34 3.65 -8.74
N ILE A 63 -4.04 4.77 -9.42
CA ILE A 63 -2.69 5.35 -9.48
C ILE A 63 -2.35 6.04 -8.16
N TYR A 64 -3.30 6.79 -7.58
CA TYR A 64 -3.06 7.56 -6.36
C TYR A 64 -2.70 6.67 -5.17
N GLY A 65 -3.35 5.49 -5.04
CA GLY A 65 -3.00 4.51 -4.03
C GLY A 65 -1.56 3.98 -4.16
N ALA A 66 -1.12 3.73 -5.40
CA ALA A 66 0.25 3.33 -5.70
C ALA A 66 1.27 4.42 -5.31
N MET A 67 1.02 5.66 -5.70
CA MET A 67 1.85 6.82 -5.35
C MET A 67 1.92 7.03 -3.83
N PHE A 68 0.77 6.93 -3.16
CA PHE A 68 0.65 7.06 -1.71
C PHE A 68 1.52 6.05 -0.97
N VAL A 69 1.38 4.74 -1.28
CA VAL A 69 2.14 3.68 -0.60
C VAL A 69 3.64 3.82 -0.84
N ALA A 70 4.06 4.08 -2.08
CA ALA A 70 5.47 4.25 -2.40
C ALA A 70 6.10 5.46 -1.66
N ALA A 71 5.40 6.60 -1.63
CA ALA A 71 5.86 7.79 -0.92
C ALA A 71 5.86 7.60 0.60
N ALA A 72 4.83 6.94 1.16
CA ALA A 72 4.76 6.60 2.58
C ALA A 72 5.93 5.71 3.00
N LEU A 73 6.25 4.66 2.24
CA LEU A 73 7.39 3.77 2.50
C LEU A 73 8.73 4.50 2.39
N SER A 74 8.89 5.39 1.41
CA SER A 74 10.08 6.24 1.30
C SER A 74 10.29 7.10 2.55
N THR A 75 9.20 7.66 3.09
CA THR A 75 9.22 8.47 4.31
C THR A 75 9.44 7.61 5.56
N ALA A 76 8.84 6.42 5.62
CA ALA A 76 9.03 5.47 6.71
C ALA A 76 10.50 5.05 6.90
N ALA A 77 11.33 5.18 5.86
CA ALA A 77 12.77 4.92 5.96
C ALA A 77 13.54 5.93 6.82
N ILE A 78 12.95 7.08 7.13
CA ILE A 78 13.63 8.19 7.83
C ILE A 78 12.86 8.72 9.06
N THR A 79 11.66 8.22 9.33
CA THR A 79 10.87 8.56 10.52
C THR A 79 9.99 7.39 10.93
N ASP A 80 9.71 7.28 12.22
CA ASP A 80 8.79 6.32 12.83
C ASP A 80 7.43 6.93 13.18
N ASN A 81 7.25 8.23 12.92
CA ASN A 81 5.98 8.91 13.15
C ASN A 81 4.97 8.52 12.06
N ILE A 82 4.01 7.68 12.42
CA ILE A 82 2.99 7.16 11.49
C ILE A 82 2.16 8.27 10.84
N GLU A 83 1.83 9.33 11.57
CA GLU A 83 1.07 10.44 11.00
C GLU A 83 1.88 11.18 9.91
N ASP A 84 3.16 11.46 10.18
CA ASP A 84 4.04 12.11 9.20
C ASP A 84 4.22 11.24 7.95
N ILE A 85 4.33 9.92 8.13
CA ILE A 85 4.42 8.94 7.02
C ILE A 85 3.16 9.02 6.14
N ILE A 86 1.97 9.00 6.74
CA ILE A 86 0.69 9.07 6.04
C ILE A 86 0.54 10.41 5.31
N LEU A 87 0.80 11.52 5.99
CA LEU A 87 0.67 12.86 5.40
C LEU A 87 1.68 13.10 4.27
N SER A 88 2.90 12.59 4.41
CA SER A 88 3.89 12.61 3.34
C SER A 88 3.42 11.83 2.11
N GLY A 89 2.86 10.62 2.30
CA GLY A 89 2.25 9.87 1.21
C GLY A 89 1.15 10.64 0.50
N LEU A 90 0.26 11.30 1.26
CA LEU A 90 -0.83 12.11 0.73
C LEU A 90 -0.37 13.38 0.01
N ALA A 91 0.78 13.94 0.35
CA ALA A 91 1.31 15.14 -0.33
C ALA A 91 1.56 14.92 -1.83
N HIS A 92 1.68 13.66 -2.27
CA HIS A 92 1.88 13.28 -3.68
C HIS A 92 0.59 12.87 -4.40
N VAL A 93 -0.57 13.00 -3.73
CA VAL A 93 -1.89 12.67 -4.28
C VAL A 93 -2.68 13.97 -4.52
N PRO A 94 -3.43 14.09 -5.64
CA PRO A 94 -4.23 15.28 -5.88
C PRO A 94 -5.24 15.54 -4.74
N HIS A 95 -5.20 16.72 -4.14
CA HIS A 95 -6.04 17.11 -3.00
C HIS A 95 -7.54 17.09 -3.31
N THR A 96 -7.91 17.14 -4.58
CA THR A 96 -9.31 17.09 -5.05
C THR A 96 -9.77 15.68 -5.36
N SER A 97 -8.94 14.65 -5.08
CA SER A 97 -9.30 13.26 -5.32
C SER A 97 -10.11 12.68 -4.16
N ARG A 98 -11.01 11.74 -4.49
CA ARG A 98 -11.71 10.97 -3.46
C ARG A 98 -10.75 10.18 -2.57
N PHE A 99 -9.62 9.73 -3.11
CA PHE A 99 -8.57 9.06 -2.34
C PHE A 99 -8.04 9.96 -1.22
N TYR A 100 -7.69 11.20 -1.55
CA TYR A 100 -7.20 12.18 -0.57
C TYR A 100 -8.26 12.48 0.50
N GLU A 101 -9.50 12.71 0.06
CA GLU A 101 -10.63 12.99 0.95
C GLU A 101 -10.86 11.84 1.94
N ASP A 102 -10.88 10.59 1.44
CA ASP A 102 -11.10 9.39 2.24
C ASP A 102 -10.01 9.21 3.30
N VAL A 103 -8.74 9.32 2.91
CA VAL A 103 -7.62 9.17 3.86
C VAL A 103 -7.64 10.29 4.90
N MET A 104 -7.87 11.54 4.48
CA MET A 104 -7.96 12.67 5.41
C MET A 104 -9.15 12.55 6.36
N GLN A 105 -10.26 11.94 5.94
CA GLN A 105 -11.39 11.67 6.84
C GLN A 105 -10.97 10.76 8.00
N VAL A 106 -10.19 9.70 7.73
CA VAL A 106 -9.67 8.79 8.77
C VAL A 106 -8.67 9.52 9.67
N VAL A 107 -7.71 10.24 9.10
CA VAL A 107 -6.70 11.00 9.87
C VAL A 107 -7.37 12.03 10.79
N ASN A 108 -8.32 12.80 10.27
CA ASN A 108 -9.05 13.79 11.06
C ASN A 108 -9.93 13.13 12.12
N GLY A 109 -10.57 12.02 11.83
CA GLY A 109 -11.34 11.24 12.80
C GLY A 109 -10.47 10.78 13.97
N TYR A 110 -9.31 10.23 13.68
CA TYR A 110 -8.32 9.83 14.69
C TYR A 110 -7.89 11.02 15.57
N LYS A 111 -7.53 12.16 14.97
CA LYS A 111 -7.17 13.39 15.68
C LYS A 111 -8.28 13.94 16.58
N ASN A 112 -9.52 13.78 16.14
CA ASN A 112 -10.70 14.22 16.88
C ASN A 112 -11.19 13.19 17.91
N GLY A 113 -10.45 12.10 18.14
CA GLY A 113 -10.73 11.11 19.16
C GLY A 113 -11.85 10.13 18.82
N ILE A 114 -12.19 9.96 17.53
CA ILE A 114 -13.08 8.88 17.09
C ILE A 114 -12.43 7.54 17.48
N SER A 115 -13.21 6.65 18.07
CA SER A 115 -12.71 5.34 18.50
C SER A 115 -12.35 4.45 17.31
N CYS A 116 -11.44 3.50 17.54
CA CYS A 116 -11.07 2.49 16.53
C CYS A 116 -12.31 1.79 15.95
N LYS A 117 -13.22 1.33 16.83
CA LYS A 117 -14.45 0.66 16.44
C LYS A 117 -15.31 1.53 15.52
N GLU A 118 -15.57 2.77 15.93
CA GLU A 118 -16.37 3.72 15.16
C GLU A 118 -15.71 4.06 13.81
N CYS A 119 -14.38 4.16 13.76
CA CYS A 119 -13.66 4.39 12.51
C CYS A 119 -13.90 3.25 11.50
N PHE A 120 -13.79 1.99 11.92
CA PHE A 120 -14.04 0.85 11.05
C PHE A 120 -15.54 0.69 10.69
N GLU A 121 -16.46 0.99 11.60
CA GLU A 121 -17.90 1.05 11.30
C GLU A 121 -18.21 2.08 10.21
N ASN A 122 -17.61 3.28 10.29
CA ASN A 122 -17.76 4.32 9.27
C ASN A 122 -17.17 3.89 7.90
N ILE A 123 -16.09 3.12 7.89
CA ILE A 123 -15.53 2.56 6.65
C ILE A 123 -16.53 1.60 6.00
N HIS A 124 -17.11 0.68 6.78
CA HIS A 124 -18.10 -0.28 6.29
C HIS A 124 -19.44 0.35 5.92
N GLU A 125 -19.84 1.44 6.57
CA GLU A 125 -21.02 2.21 6.17
C GLU A 125 -20.83 2.90 4.81
N LYS A 126 -19.63 3.39 4.55
CA LYS A 126 -19.29 4.09 3.30
C LYS A 126 -19.01 3.14 2.14
N TYR A 127 -18.41 1.99 2.41
CA TYR A 127 -17.97 1.02 1.42
C TYR A 127 -18.48 -0.38 1.73
N ASP A 128 -19.17 -0.97 0.76
CA ASP A 128 -19.70 -2.34 0.87
C ASP A 128 -18.79 -3.31 0.10
N GLU A 129 -18.17 -4.25 0.80
CA GLU A 129 -17.29 -5.26 0.21
C GLU A 129 -18.03 -6.31 -0.64
N TYR A 130 -19.34 -6.46 -0.44
CA TYR A 130 -20.16 -7.47 -1.14
C TYR A 130 -20.77 -6.96 -2.44
N THR A 131 -20.75 -5.65 -2.70
CA THR A 131 -21.29 -5.07 -3.92
C THR A 131 -20.22 -4.75 -4.96
N GLY A 132 -20.40 -5.29 -6.17
CA GLY A 132 -19.61 -4.95 -7.35
C GLY A 132 -18.10 -5.13 -7.14
N TYR A 133 -17.37 -4.03 -7.04
CA TYR A 133 -15.91 -4.00 -6.91
C TYR A 133 -15.43 -3.66 -5.49
N GLY A 134 -16.34 -3.64 -4.53
CA GLY A 134 -16.10 -3.09 -3.19
C GLY A 134 -14.84 -3.59 -2.52
N TRP A 135 -14.68 -4.90 -2.40
CA TRP A 135 -13.55 -5.49 -1.68
C TRP A 135 -12.16 -5.21 -2.30
N CYS A 136 -12.08 -5.00 -3.62
CA CYS A 136 -10.82 -4.74 -4.34
C CYS A 136 -10.58 -3.27 -4.69
N HIS A 137 -11.52 -2.36 -4.39
CA HIS A 137 -11.32 -0.95 -4.72
C HIS A 137 -10.19 -0.34 -3.88
N THR A 138 -9.37 0.50 -4.51
CA THR A 138 -8.19 1.12 -3.87
C THR A 138 -8.56 1.92 -2.61
N ASN A 139 -9.61 2.74 -2.65
CA ASN A 139 -9.94 3.65 -1.56
C ASN A 139 -10.24 2.95 -0.22
N PRO A 140 -11.21 2.00 -0.12
CA PRO A 140 -11.49 1.33 1.16
C PRO A 140 -10.25 0.63 1.71
N ASN A 141 -9.46 -0.03 0.86
CA ASN A 141 -8.25 -0.73 1.28
C ASN A 141 -7.15 0.22 1.77
N ALA A 142 -7.01 1.38 1.14
CA ALA A 142 -6.07 2.40 1.62
C ALA A 142 -6.47 2.96 2.99
N ILE A 143 -7.75 3.27 3.21
CA ILE A 143 -8.20 3.80 4.51
C ILE A 143 -8.18 2.75 5.62
N ILE A 144 -8.37 1.46 5.31
CA ILE A 144 -8.16 0.36 6.25
C ILE A 144 -6.68 0.30 6.66
N THR A 145 -5.75 0.38 5.70
CA THR A 145 -4.32 0.42 5.97
C THR A 145 -3.97 1.60 6.88
N VAL A 146 -4.47 2.79 6.58
CA VAL A 146 -4.23 4.02 7.37
C VAL A 146 -4.82 3.90 8.78
N ALA A 147 -6.06 3.44 8.91
CA ALA A 147 -6.70 3.22 10.22
C ALA A 147 -5.91 2.21 11.06
N SER A 148 -5.50 1.08 10.47
CA SER A 148 -4.74 0.03 11.15
C SER A 148 -3.38 0.52 11.65
N LEU A 149 -2.71 1.39 10.92
CA LEU A 149 -1.45 2.01 11.35
C LEU A 149 -1.67 3.00 12.50
N LEU A 150 -2.69 3.88 12.41
CA LEU A 150 -2.98 4.90 13.42
C LEU A 150 -3.47 4.28 14.74
N TYR A 151 -4.42 3.34 14.69
CA TYR A 151 -5.00 2.70 15.89
C TYR A 151 -4.19 1.49 16.37
N GLY A 152 -3.13 1.12 15.67
CA GLY A 152 -2.23 0.03 16.05
C GLY A 152 -1.33 0.35 17.24
N GLU A 153 -1.24 1.63 17.67
CA GLU A 153 -0.50 2.09 18.86
C GLU A 153 0.97 1.65 18.86
N GLY A 154 1.61 1.63 17.69
CA GLY A 154 3.00 1.18 17.57
C GLY A 154 3.20 -0.33 17.79
N ASN A 155 2.15 -1.14 17.68
CA ASN A 155 2.23 -2.59 17.84
C ASN A 155 2.03 -3.29 16.48
N TYR A 156 3.06 -3.99 16.01
CA TYR A 156 3.07 -4.69 14.73
C TYR A 156 1.90 -5.68 14.56
N GLY A 157 1.74 -6.58 15.55
CA GLY A 157 0.70 -7.61 15.50
C GLY A 157 -0.71 -7.00 15.54
N LYS A 158 -0.93 -6.00 16.40
CA LYS A 158 -2.20 -5.29 16.50
C LYS A 158 -2.57 -4.61 15.18
N SER A 159 -1.62 -3.92 14.55
CA SER A 159 -1.84 -3.22 13.29
C SER A 159 -2.20 -4.19 12.15
N ILE A 160 -1.47 -5.31 12.01
CA ILE A 160 -1.77 -6.31 10.98
C ILE A 160 -3.11 -7.00 11.25
N CYS A 161 -3.40 -7.39 12.49
CA CYS A 161 -4.66 -8.04 12.83
C CYS A 161 -5.86 -7.15 12.50
N MET A 162 -5.81 -5.85 12.83
CA MET A 162 -6.88 -4.92 12.45
C MET A 162 -7.10 -4.87 10.93
N ALA A 163 -6.02 -4.80 10.15
CA ALA A 163 -6.10 -4.74 8.68
C ALA A 163 -6.72 -6.01 8.07
N VAL A 164 -6.54 -7.16 8.73
CA VAL A 164 -7.03 -8.45 8.26
C VAL A 164 -8.44 -8.76 8.77
N GLU A 165 -8.73 -8.47 10.05
CA GLU A 165 -10.01 -8.78 10.69
C GLU A 165 -11.18 -8.01 10.09
N THR A 166 -10.93 -6.85 9.50
CA THR A 166 -11.98 -5.97 8.96
C THR A 166 -12.54 -6.43 7.61
N GLY A 167 -11.94 -7.41 6.93
CA GLY A 167 -12.38 -7.82 5.59
C GLY A 167 -11.73 -7.03 4.46
N PHE A 168 -12.42 -6.91 3.32
CA PHE A 168 -11.90 -6.35 2.07
C PHE A 168 -10.70 -7.17 1.53
N ASP A 169 -9.64 -6.55 1.03
CA ASP A 169 -8.45 -7.22 0.50
C ASP A 169 -7.43 -7.48 1.62
N THR A 170 -7.74 -8.47 2.44
CA THR A 170 -7.11 -8.71 3.75
C THR A 170 -5.61 -8.98 3.69
N ASP A 171 -5.16 -9.82 2.75
CA ASP A 171 -3.75 -10.18 2.59
C ASP A 171 -2.93 -8.99 2.07
N CYS A 172 -3.48 -8.23 1.13
CA CYS A 172 -2.84 -7.03 0.61
C CYS A 172 -2.75 -5.93 1.67
N ASN A 173 -3.83 -5.71 2.43
CA ASN A 173 -3.84 -4.70 3.50
C ASN A 173 -2.86 -5.06 4.62
N GLY A 174 -2.87 -6.32 5.07
CA GLY A 174 -1.92 -6.82 6.07
C GLY A 174 -0.46 -6.71 5.61
N ALA A 175 -0.19 -7.02 4.34
CA ALA A 175 1.15 -6.89 3.76
C ALA A 175 1.60 -5.41 3.71
N THR A 176 0.75 -4.48 3.28
CA THR A 176 1.07 -3.05 3.20
C THR A 176 1.31 -2.45 4.60
N VAL A 177 0.46 -2.80 5.58
CA VAL A 177 0.66 -2.39 6.99
C VAL A 177 1.99 -2.92 7.53
N GLY A 178 2.27 -4.21 7.31
CA GLY A 178 3.53 -4.84 7.74
C GLY A 178 4.76 -4.22 7.09
N SER A 179 4.65 -3.85 5.82
CA SER A 179 5.70 -3.20 5.03
C SER A 179 6.04 -1.80 5.58
N ILE A 180 5.02 -0.95 5.77
CA ILE A 180 5.20 0.42 6.31
C ILE A 180 5.71 0.36 7.74
N PHE A 181 5.12 -0.47 8.60
CA PHE A 181 5.55 -0.63 9.99
C PHE A 181 6.99 -1.14 10.08
N GLY A 182 7.31 -2.20 9.33
CA GLY A 182 8.66 -2.77 9.31
C GLY A 182 9.72 -1.80 8.81
N MET A 183 9.38 -0.95 7.84
CA MET A 183 10.28 0.09 7.34
C MET A 183 10.50 1.20 8.37
N ALA A 184 9.44 1.62 9.09
CA ALA A 184 9.50 2.69 10.08
C ALA A 184 10.25 2.28 11.36
N HIS A 185 10.04 1.05 11.82
CA HIS A 185 10.52 0.62 13.15
C HIS A 185 11.65 -0.43 13.11
N GLY A 186 11.94 -0.99 11.93
CA GLY A 186 12.99 -2.00 11.74
C GLY A 186 12.60 -3.40 12.22
N ILE A 187 13.45 -4.38 11.88
CA ILE A 187 13.22 -5.81 12.15
C ILE A 187 13.15 -6.13 13.66
N GLU A 188 13.85 -5.38 14.50
CA GLU A 188 13.90 -5.61 15.94
C GLU A 188 12.54 -5.30 16.63
N SER A 189 11.69 -4.50 16.00
CA SER A 189 10.34 -4.19 16.47
C SER A 189 9.31 -5.28 16.13
N ILE A 190 9.65 -6.20 15.25
CA ILE A 190 8.77 -7.27 14.80
C ILE A 190 8.96 -8.48 15.72
N PRO A 191 7.93 -8.95 16.45
CA PRO A 191 8.06 -10.10 17.33
C PRO A 191 8.54 -11.37 16.62
N GLU A 192 9.41 -12.15 17.27
CA GLU A 192 10.05 -13.34 16.70
C GLU A 192 9.03 -14.37 16.16
N TYR A 193 7.86 -14.47 16.78
CA TYR A 193 6.83 -15.42 16.32
C TYR A 193 6.29 -15.10 14.93
N TRP A 194 6.39 -13.83 14.45
CA TRP A 194 6.08 -13.46 13.08
C TRP A 194 7.22 -13.81 12.11
N GLN A 195 8.48 -13.68 12.56
CA GLN A 195 9.67 -13.88 11.73
C GLN A 195 10.03 -15.38 11.57
N ARG A 196 9.96 -16.13 12.67
CA ARG A 196 10.45 -17.52 12.74
C ARG A 196 9.83 -18.48 11.71
N PRO A 197 8.52 -18.41 11.39
CA PRO A 197 7.93 -19.30 10.37
C PRO A 197 8.47 -19.10 8.96
N ILE A 198 8.95 -17.89 8.64
CA ILE A 198 9.38 -17.48 7.29
C ILE A 198 10.71 -18.15 6.91
N LYS A 199 11.62 -18.36 7.87
CA LYS A 199 12.92 -19.07 7.70
C LYS A 199 13.76 -18.53 6.54
N ASP A 200 13.76 -17.20 6.32
CA ASP A 200 14.47 -16.54 5.23
C ASP A 200 14.12 -17.07 3.81
N LYS A 201 12.92 -17.61 3.62
CA LYS A 201 12.50 -18.21 2.35
C LYS A 201 11.20 -17.60 1.84
N LEU A 202 11.20 -17.26 0.55
CA LEU A 202 10.02 -16.86 -0.19
C LEU A 202 9.86 -17.76 -1.42
N GLN A 203 8.79 -18.55 -1.45
CA GLN A 203 8.40 -19.26 -2.67
C GLN A 203 7.59 -18.32 -3.56
N THR A 204 8.11 -18.01 -4.73
CA THR A 204 7.46 -17.10 -5.66
C THR A 204 6.68 -17.87 -6.73
N SER A 205 5.62 -17.24 -7.25
CA SER A 205 4.90 -17.70 -8.44
C SER A 205 5.50 -17.15 -9.76
N ILE A 206 6.60 -16.41 -9.68
CA ILE A 206 7.24 -15.83 -10.85
C ILE A 206 7.93 -16.96 -11.65
N PHE A 207 7.56 -17.06 -12.92
CA PHE A 207 8.09 -18.10 -13.80
C PHE A 207 9.64 -18.07 -13.83
N GLY A 208 10.26 -19.22 -13.58
CA GLY A 208 11.71 -19.39 -13.61
C GLY A 208 12.45 -18.87 -12.36
N VAL A 209 11.76 -18.28 -11.37
CA VAL A 209 12.40 -17.76 -10.16
C VAL A 209 12.39 -18.77 -9.02
N GLY A 210 11.25 -19.41 -8.76
CA GLY A 210 11.09 -20.43 -7.71
C GLY A 210 11.26 -19.86 -6.29
N THR A 211 11.98 -20.57 -5.43
CA THR A 211 12.24 -20.16 -4.04
C THR A 211 13.47 -19.26 -3.96
N VAL A 212 13.35 -18.12 -3.28
CA VAL A 212 14.44 -17.15 -3.06
C VAL A 212 14.68 -16.91 -1.58
N SER A 213 15.91 -16.47 -1.23
CA SER A 213 16.24 -15.98 0.11
C SER A 213 15.79 -14.52 0.22
N ILE A 214 15.14 -14.18 1.34
CA ILE A 214 14.71 -12.80 1.63
C ILE A 214 15.93 -11.93 1.91
N SER A 215 16.89 -12.40 2.70
CA SER A 215 18.12 -11.66 3.00
C SER A 215 18.94 -11.34 1.74
N GLU A 216 18.99 -12.28 0.77
CA GLU A 216 19.62 -12.01 -0.52
C GLU A 216 18.87 -10.92 -1.31
N ARG A 217 17.52 -10.92 -1.26
CA ARG A 217 16.73 -9.86 -1.90
C ARG A 217 16.97 -8.51 -1.24
N VAL A 218 17.02 -8.46 0.09
CA VAL A 218 17.38 -7.24 0.85
C VAL A 218 18.74 -6.72 0.41
N ALA A 219 19.78 -7.56 0.39
CA ALA A 219 21.12 -7.16 -0.03
C ALA A 219 21.11 -6.57 -1.45
N LYS A 220 20.38 -7.18 -2.39
CA LYS A 220 20.25 -6.66 -3.76
C LYS A 220 19.48 -5.33 -3.80
N THR A 221 18.43 -5.18 -2.99
CA THR A 221 17.69 -3.92 -2.90
C THR A 221 18.57 -2.78 -2.41
N LEU A 222 19.39 -3.01 -1.38
CA LEU A 222 20.33 -2.02 -0.87
C LEU A 222 21.31 -1.51 -1.95
N THR A 223 21.69 -2.36 -2.91
CA THR A 223 22.55 -1.92 -4.03
C THR A 223 21.83 -1.01 -5.03
N GLN A 224 20.50 -1.01 -5.04
CA GLN A 224 19.67 -0.19 -5.94
C GLN A 224 19.23 1.13 -5.30
N MET A 225 19.43 1.28 -3.98
CA MET A 225 19.07 2.52 -3.29
C MET A 225 19.82 3.70 -3.90
N ARG A 226 19.09 4.72 -4.27
CA ARG A 226 19.67 5.96 -4.78
C ARG A 226 20.27 6.75 -3.61
N LYS A 227 21.52 7.13 -3.78
CA LYS A 227 22.23 8.00 -2.83
C LYS A 227 21.81 9.45 -3.03
#